data_758001703cf1840091143cde398231de
#
_entry.id   758001703cf1840091143cde398231de
#
_cell.length_a   1.000
_cell.length_b   1.000
_cell.length_c   1.000
_cell.angle_alpha   90.00
_cell.angle_beta   90.00
_cell.angle_gamma   90.00
#
_symmetry.space_group_name_H-M   'P 1'
#
loop_
_entity.id
_entity.type
_entity.pdbx_description
1 polymer ?
#
loop_
_entity_poly.entity_id
_entity_poly.type
_entity_poly.pdbx_seq_one_letter_code
_entity_poly.pdbx_strand_id
1 'polypeptide(L)'
;MPDPVAPAVLDASAMLAYLGDEAGADVVTDAIAAGAHLSTVNLAEVLSTLASRGNNPVDVASQLTEAGLLDGAITVEPFTTADSIEVARLRPLTRSAGLSLADRACLALAHRLSTHVLTADRAWTGLTLDVDVRPIRNLT
;
A
#
# COMPACT_ATOMS: atom_id res chain seq x y z
N MET A 1 7.10 -27.82 6.66
CA MET A 1 7.49 -26.58 5.96
C MET A 1 6.50 -25.48 6.29
N PRO A 2 6.96 -24.34 6.73
CA PRO A 2 6.05 -23.23 6.90
C PRO A 2 5.48 -22.82 5.53
N ASP A 3 4.22 -22.41 5.53
CA ASP A 3 3.61 -21.88 4.31
C ASP A 3 4.37 -20.63 3.85
N PRO A 4 4.51 -20.41 2.53
CA PRO A 4 5.13 -19.20 2.05
C PRO A 4 4.36 -17.97 2.56
N VAL A 5 5.10 -16.94 2.93
CA VAL A 5 4.50 -15.68 3.36
C VAL A 5 3.69 -15.12 2.19
N ALA A 6 2.41 -14.83 2.42
CA ALA A 6 1.57 -14.24 1.37
C ALA A 6 2.15 -12.87 0.97
N PRO A 7 2.16 -12.54 -0.33
CA PRO A 7 2.63 -11.24 -0.80
C PRO A 7 1.82 -10.11 -0.17
N ALA A 8 2.51 -9.12 0.39
CA ALA A 8 1.88 -7.99 1.05
C ALA A 8 1.31 -6.99 0.05
N VAL A 9 0.28 -6.27 0.47
CA VAL A 9 -0.17 -5.06 -0.20
C VAL A 9 0.46 -3.88 0.53
N LEU A 10 1.06 -2.97 -0.22
CA LEU A 10 1.65 -1.74 0.32
C LEU A 10 0.64 -0.61 0.23
N ASP A 11 0.46 0.17 1.30
CA ASP A 11 -0.21 1.45 1.17
C ASP A 11 0.79 2.52 0.72
N ALA A 12 0.31 3.74 0.46
CA ALA A 12 1.19 4.81 0.01
C ALA A 12 2.24 5.18 1.06
N SER A 13 1.88 5.13 2.34
CA SER A 13 2.81 5.48 3.42
C SER A 13 3.98 4.49 3.52
N ALA A 14 3.71 3.19 3.34
CA ALA A 14 4.75 2.17 3.32
C ALA A 14 5.68 2.35 2.12
N MET A 15 5.10 2.60 0.93
CA MET A 15 5.89 2.85 -0.28
C MET A 15 6.76 4.09 -0.14
N LEU A 16 6.22 5.17 0.41
CA LEU A 16 6.98 6.42 0.64
C LEU A 16 8.10 6.23 1.66
N ALA A 17 7.86 5.46 2.72
CA ALA A 17 8.90 5.15 3.70
C ALA A 17 10.06 4.38 3.05
N TYR A 18 9.74 3.44 2.16
CA TYR A 18 10.74 2.70 1.40
C TYR A 18 11.55 3.63 0.49
N LEU A 19 10.87 4.47 -0.28
CA LEU A 19 11.54 5.38 -1.23
C LEU A 19 12.39 6.42 -0.51
N GLY A 20 11.99 6.87 0.69
CA GLY A 20 12.70 7.86 1.48
C GLY A 20 13.70 7.28 2.48
N ASP A 21 13.87 5.97 2.48
CA ASP A 21 14.72 5.25 3.45
C ASP A 21 14.40 5.66 4.90
N GLU A 22 13.11 5.71 5.20
CA GLU A 22 12.61 6.07 6.53
C GLU A 22 12.52 4.84 7.45
N ALA A 23 12.19 5.06 8.72
CA ALA A 23 11.98 3.96 9.68
C ALA A 23 10.93 2.97 9.14
N GLY A 24 11.26 1.68 9.12
CA GLY A 24 10.41 0.63 8.59
C GLY A 24 10.69 0.26 7.14
N ALA A 25 11.58 0.99 6.46
CA ALA A 25 11.95 0.69 5.07
C ALA A 25 12.47 -0.74 4.89
N ASP A 26 13.16 -1.28 5.89
CA ASP A 26 13.67 -2.66 5.89
C ASP A 26 12.54 -3.70 5.80
N VAL A 27 11.44 -3.47 6.51
CA VAL A 27 10.26 -4.34 6.44
C VAL A 27 9.67 -4.33 5.04
N VAL A 28 9.58 -3.14 4.43
CA VAL A 28 9.05 -2.99 3.07
C VAL A 28 10.00 -3.62 2.05
N THR A 29 11.32 -3.47 2.23
CA THR A 29 12.34 -4.11 1.39
C THR A 29 12.15 -5.63 1.36
N ASP A 30 11.96 -6.25 2.52
CA ASP A 30 11.73 -7.69 2.62
C ASP A 30 10.43 -8.11 1.93
N ALA A 31 9.37 -7.30 2.07
CA ALA A 31 8.10 -7.57 1.40
C ALA A 31 8.23 -7.47 -0.12
N ILE A 32 8.96 -6.48 -0.62
CA ILE A 32 9.21 -6.33 -2.06
C ILE A 32 10.02 -7.51 -2.59
N ALA A 33 11.00 -7.99 -1.84
CA ALA A 33 11.80 -9.16 -2.23
C ALA A 33 10.94 -10.43 -2.33
N ALA A 34 9.89 -10.53 -1.53
CA ALA A 34 8.93 -11.66 -1.58
C ALA A 34 7.84 -11.46 -2.65
N GLY A 35 7.80 -10.31 -3.30
CA GLY A 35 6.74 -9.92 -4.22
C GLY A 35 5.65 -9.16 -3.48
N ALA A 36 5.46 -7.89 -3.82
CA ALA A 36 4.44 -7.04 -3.19
C ALA A 36 3.45 -6.55 -4.24
N HIS A 37 2.30 -6.05 -3.77
CA HIS A 37 1.25 -5.51 -4.61
C HIS A 37 0.95 -4.06 -4.21
N LEU A 38 0.60 -3.24 -5.18
CA LEU A 38 0.27 -1.83 -4.99
C LEU A 38 -0.91 -1.47 -5.87
N SER A 39 -1.99 -0.98 -5.27
CA SER A 39 -3.13 -0.48 -6.03
C SER A 39 -2.74 0.73 -6.88
N THR A 40 -3.29 0.86 -8.09
CA THR A 40 -3.13 2.05 -8.93
C THR A 40 -3.54 3.32 -8.19
N VAL A 41 -4.52 3.25 -7.28
CA VAL A 41 -4.95 4.40 -6.47
C VAL A 41 -3.83 4.82 -5.52
N ASN A 42 -3.18 3.86 -4.87
CA ASN A 42 -2.06 4.16 -3.96
C ASN A 42 -0.82 4.59 -4.72
N LEU A 43 -0.59 4.06 -5.92
CA LEU A 43 0.48 4.56 -6.79
C LEU A 43 0.24 6.03 -7.15
N ALA A 44 -0.99 6.39 -7.51
CA ALA A 44 -1.35 7.78 -7.80
C ALA A 44 -1.08 8.68 -6.59
N GLU A 45 -1.37 8.20 -5.38
CA GLU A 45 -1.11 8.95 -4.16
C GLU A 45 0.40 9.14 -3.92
N VAL A 46 1.20 8.11 -4.12
CA VAL A 46 2.68 8.19 -4.02
C VAL A 46 3.21 9.21 -5.02
N LEU A 47 2.81 9.10 -6.29
CA LEU A 47 3.27 10.01 -7.34
C LEU A 47 2.81 11.45 -7.08
N SER A 48 1.60 11.64 -6.56
CA SER A 48 1.08 12.95 -6.20
C SER A 48 1.89 13.60 -5.07
N THR A 49 2.23 12.82 -4.05
CA THR A 49 3.05 13.29 -2.94
C THR A 49 4.44 13.74 -3.44
N LEU A 50 5.07 12.93 -4.30
CA LEU A 50 6.38 13.27 -4.86
C LEU A 50 6.29 14.46 -5.80
N ALA A 51 5.21 14.60 -6.56
CA ALA A 51 4.98 15.75 -7.43
C ALA A 51 4.86 17.04 -6.59
N SER A 52 4.20 16.98 -5.44
CA SER A 52 4.08 18.14 -4.54
C SER A 52 5.44 18.57 -3.97
N ARG A 53 6.42 17.68 -4.00
CA ARG A 53 7.81 17.94 -3.58
C ARG A 53 8.71 18.32 -4.75
N GLY A 54 8.17 18.56 -5.94
CA GLY A 54 8.88 19.03 -7.11
C GLY A 54 9.39 17.94 -8.06
N ASN A 55 9.00 16.69 -7.86
CA ASN A 55 9.38 15.59 -8.74
C ASN A 55 8.40 15.45 -9.90
N ASN A 56 8.91 15.15 -11.10
CA ASN A 56 8.06 14.90 -12.28
C ASN A 56 7.49 13.47 -12.20
N PRO A 57 6.16 13.29 -12.19
CA PRO A 57 5.57 11.95 -12.05
C PRO A 57 5.96 10.96 -13.15
N VAL A 58 6.13 11.43 -14.40
CA VAL A 58 6.53 10.57 -15.50
C VAL A 58 7.94 10.03 -15.26
N ASP A 59 8.85 10.91 -14.85
CA ASP A 59 10.23 10.54 -14.57
C ASP A 59 10.33 9.58 -13.40
N VAL A 60 9.58 9.83 -12.32
CA VAL A 60 9.55 8.94 -11.15
C VAL A 60 9.05 7.56 -11.55
N ALA A 61 7.92 7.48 -12.26
CA ALA A 61 7.36 6.20 -12.69
C ALA A 61 8.35 5.43 -13.59
N SER A 62 9.00 6.12 -14.52
CA SER A 62 10.02 5.51 -15.39
C SER A 62 11.20 4.97 -14.59
N GLN A 63 11.71 5.74 -13.65
CA GLN A 63 12.84 5.33 -12.80
C GLN A 63 12.49 4.10 -11.97
N LEU A 64 11.30 4.06 -11.39
CA LEU A 64 10.86 2.93 -10.57
C LEU A 64 10.67 1.66 -11.44
N THR A 65 10.18 1.82 -12.66
CA THR A 65 10.02 0.70 -13.60
C THR A 65 11.40 0.19 -14.06
N GLU A 66 12.31 1.08 -14.42
CA GLU A 66 13.67 0.72 -14.82
C GLU A 66 14.46 0.05 -13.69
N ALA A 67 14.18 0.42 -12.44
CA ALA A 67 14.80 -0.18 -11.27
C ALA A 67 14.23 -1.58 -10.95
N GLY A 68 13.24 -2.06 -11.71
CA GLY A 68 12.62 -3.37 -11.50
C GLY A 68 11.58 -3.39 -10.37
N LEU A 69 11.12 -2.23 -9.94
CA LEU A 69 10.10 -2.11 -8.88
C LEU A 69 8.70 -2.16 -9.46
N LEU A 70 8.27 -1.13 -10.19
CA LEU A 70 6.94 -1.15 -10.82
C LEU A 70 6.93 -2.15 -11.97
N ASP A 71 5.86 -2.94 -12.05
CA ASP A 71 5.69 -4.03 -13.02
C ASP A 71 6.82 -5.06 -12.95
N GLY A 72 7.47 -5.16 -11.82
CA GLY A 72 8.53 -6.09 -11.51
C GLY A 72 8.31 -6.72 -10.15
N ALA A 73 9.15 -6.38 -9.16
CA ALA A 73 9.02 -6.88 -7.79
C ALA A 73 7.73 -6.40 -7.11
N ILE A 74 7.17 -5.28 -7.55
CA ILE A 74 5.86 -4.78 -7.12
C ILE A 74 4.90 -4.92 -8.29
N THR A 75 3.84 -5.71 -8.10
CA THR A 75 2.76 -5.81 -9.07
C THR A 75 1.79 -4.66 -8.85
N VAL A 76 1.63 -3.81 -9.87
CA VAL A 76 0.65 -2.72 -9.84
C VAL A 76 -0.71 -3.29 -10.23
N GLU A 77 -1.67 -3.21 -9.31
CA GLU A 77 -3.00 -3.81 -9.47
C GLU A 77 -4.02 -2.74 -9.83
N PRO A 78 -4.72 -2.88 -10.97
CA PRO A 78 -5.78 -1.95 -11.31
C PRO A 78 -6.91 -1.94 -10.30
N PHE A 79 -7.41 -0.74 -9.98
CA PHE A 79 -8.60 -0.56 -9.16
C PHE A 79 -9.84 -0.97 -9.99
N THR A 80 -10.57 -1.96 -9.50
CA THR A 80 -11.67 -2.58 -10.25
C THR A 80 -13.05 -2.12 -9.75
N THR A 81 -14.10 -2.46 -10.52
CA THR A 81 -15.48 -2.23 -10.06
C THR A 81 -15.76 -2.98 -8.76
N ALA A 82 -15.26 -4.20 -8.62
CA ALA A 82 -15.40 -4.96 -7.37
C ALA A 82 -14.71 -4.25 -6.20
N ASP A 83 -13.55 -3.65 -6.43
CA ASP A 83 -12.87 -2.84 -5.42
C ASP A 83 -13.70 -1.61 -5.04
N SER A 84 -14.40 -1.00 -5.98
CA SER A 84 -15.30 0.15 -5.72
C SER A 84 -16.43 -0.23 -4.75
N ILE A 85 -16.99 -1.42 -4.92
CA ILE A 85 -18.05 -1.92 -4.03
C ILE A 85 -17.49 -2.16 -2.63
N GLU A 86 -16.31 -2.78 -2.51
CA GLU A 86 -15.66 -3.04 -1.23
C GLU A 86 -15.27 -1.73 -0.53
N VAL A 87 -14.76 -0.75 -1.25
CA VAL A 87 -14.44 0.59 -0.73
C VAL A 87 -15.69 1.24 -0.12
N ALA A 88 -16.84 1.11 -0.79
CA ALA A 88 -18.10 1.63 -0.28
C ALA A 88 -18.55 0.90 0.99
N ARG A 89 -18.40 -0.44 1.01
CA ARG A 89 -18.73 -1.25 2.19
C ARG A 89 -17.88 -0.85 3.41
N LEU A 90 -16.63 -0.51 3.19
CA LEU A 90 -15.69 -0.12 4.25
C LEU A 90 -15.95 1.29 4.80
N ARG A 91 -16.68 2.14 4.09
CA ARG A 91 -16.86 3.54 4.49
C ARG A 91 -17.42 3.69 5.91
N PRO A 92 -18.58 3.06 6.28
CA PRO A 92 -19.10 3.21 7.62
C PRO A 92 -18.19 2.58 8.69
N LEU A 93 -17.42 1.56 8.34
CA LEU A 93 -16.54 0.84 9.29
C LEU A 93 -15.26 1.62 9.59
N THR A 94 -14.85 2.55 8.73
CA THR A 94 -13.57 3.27 8.82
C THR A 94 -13.73 4.78 9.01
N ARG A 95 -14.97 5.28 9.06
CA ARG A 95 -15.23 6.71 9.15
C ARG A 95 -14.62 7.36 10.39
N SER A 96 -14.76 6.71 11.54
CA SER A 96 -14.27 7.24 12.82
C SER A 96 -12.74 7.35 12.85
N ALA A 97 -12.04 6.51 12.10
CA ALA A 97 -10.58 6.55 12.00
C ALA A 97 -10.10 7.52 10.90
N GLY A 98 -11.03 8.10 10.13
CA GLY A 98 -10.71 9.07 9.10
C GLY A 98 -9.99 8.49 7.88
N LEU A 99 -10.20 7.21 7.57
CA LEU A 99 -9.56 6.59 6.41
C LEU A 99 -10.06 7.23 5.10
N SER A 100 -9.11 7.59 4.24
CA SER A 100 -9.38 8.17 2.93
C SER A 100 -9.89 7.12 1.93
N LEU A 101 -10.32 7.60 0.77
CA LEU A 101 -10.63 6.71 -0.36
C LEU A 101 -9.45 5.83 -0.73
N ALA A 102 -8.24 6.40 -0.78
CA ALA A 102 -7.02 5.67 -1.11
C ALA A 102 -6.70 4.58 -0.06
N ASP A 103 -6.89 4.89 1.22
CA ASP A 103 -6.71 3.92 2.30
C ASP A 103 -7.66 2.74 2.12
N ARG A 104 -8.93 3.01 1.82
CA ARG A 104 -9.93 1.97 1.61
C ARG A 104 -9.68 1.18 0.32
N ALA A 105 -9.11 1.81 -0.71
CA ALA A 105 -8.70 1.12 -1.92
C ALA A 105 -7.61 0.09 -1.64
N CYS A 106 -6.66 0.43 -0.78
CA CYS A 106 -5.61 -0.48 -0.32
C CYS A 106 -6.21 -1.69 0.41
N LEU A 107 -7.14 -1.44 1.33
CA LEU A 107 -7.85 -2.51 2.05
C LEU A 107 -8.66 -3.39 1.11
N ALA A 108 -9.32 -2.81 0.12
CA ALA A 108 -10.10 -3.56 -0.87
C ALA A 108 -9.20 -4.50 -1.69
N LEU A 109 -8.02 -4.03 -2.08
CA LEU A 109 -7.05 -4.86 -2.80
C LEU A 109 -6.58 -6.03 -1.93
N ALA A 110 -6.23 -5.77 -0.68
CA ALA A 110 -5.79 -6.81 0.24
C ALA A 110 -6.89 -7.85 0.49
N HIS A 111 -8.14 -7.42 0.59
CA HIS A 111 -9.28 -8.31 0.72
C HIS A 111 -9.41 -9.21 -0.52
N ARG A 112 -9.33 -8.62 -1.72
CA ARG A 112 -9.43 -9.36 -2.98
C ARG A 112 -8.32 -10.38 -3.14
N LEU A 113 -7.11 -10.05 -2.71
CA LEU A 113 -5.93 -10.93 -2.79
C LEU A 113 -5.78 -11.86 -1.58
N SER A 114 -6.65 -11.75 -0.59
CA SER A 114 -6.60 -12.53 0.65
C SER A 114 -5.24 -12.43 1.35
N THR A 115 -4.75 -11.22 1.49
CA THR A 115 -3.44 -10.95 2.10
C THR A 115 -3.50 -9.75 3.07
N HIS A 116 -2.37 -9.39 3.63
CA HIS A 116 -2.25 -8.32 4.61
C HIS A 116 -1.76 -7.02 3.98
N VAL A 117 -1.98 -5.92 4.69
CA VAL A 117 -1.50 -4.58 4.32
C VAL A 117 -0.32 -4.20 5.21
N LEU A 118 0.71 -3.61 4.63
CA LEU A 118 1.78 -2.93 5.34
C LEU A 118 1.53 -1.42 5.29
N THR A 119 1.60 -0.77 6.44
CA THR A 119 1.35 0.68 6.56
C THR A 119 2.31 1.33 7.55
N ALA A 120 2.61 2.60 7.32
CA ALA A 120 3.28 3.46 8.29
C ALA A 120 2.27 4.34 9.06
N ASP A 121 0.99 4.25 8.75
CA ASP A 121 -0.05 5.08 9.34
C ASP A 121 -0.71 4.37 10.54
N ARG A 122 -0.56 4.96 11.73
CA ARG A 122 -1.12 4.41 12.97
C ARG A 122 -2.66 4.46 13.02
N ALA A 123 -3.31 5.25 12.18
CA ALA A 123 -4.77 5.40 12.22
C ALA A 123 -5.51 4.09 11.93
N TRP A 124 -4.85 3.13 11.29
CA TRP A 124 -5.45 1.85 10.91
C TRP A 124 -5.31 0.78 11.99
N THR A 125 -4.40 0.94 12.94
CA THR A 125 -3.96 -0.17 13.82
C THR A 125 -4.97 -0.55 14.90
N GLY A 126 -5.97 0.27 15.16
CA GLY A 126 -7.02 -0.02 16.15
C GLY A 126 -8.33 -0.50 15.53
N LEU A 127 -8.38 -0.70 14.21
CA LEU A 127 -9.60 -1.05 13.51
C LEU A 127 -9.86 -2.57 13.55
N THR A 128 -11.12 -2.95 13.72
CA THR A 128 -11.56 -4.34 13.57
C THR A 128 -12.03 -4.54 12.14
N LEU A 129 -11.16 -5.13 11.32
CA LEU A 129 -11.41 -5.35 9.90
C LEU A 129 -11.12 -6.80 9.53
N ASP A 130 -11.67 -7.25 8.39
CA ASP A 130 -11.40 -8.57 7.82
C ASP A 130 -9.96 -8.72 7.33
N VAL A 131 -9.30 -7.58 7.05
CA VAL A 131 -7.93 -7.54 6.53
C VAL A 131 -6.98 -7.32 7.70
N ASP A 132 -5.90 -8.11 7.72
CA ASP A 132 -4.81 -7.93 8.66
C ASP A 132 -3.97 -6.72 8.24
N VAL A 133 -3.88 -5.73 9.10
CA VAL A 133 -3.10 -4.51 8.88
C VAL A 133 -1.89 -4.55 9.81
N ARG A 134 -0.69 -4.47 9.22
CA ARG A 134 0.57 -4.57 9.95
C ARG A 134 1.38 -3.29 9.84
N PRO A 135 1.74 -2.65 10.94
CA PRO A 135 2.62 -1.50 10.91
C PRO A 135 4.04 -1.91 10.50
N ILE A 136 4.71 -1.07 9.72
CA ILE A 136 6.10 -1.31 9.31
C ILE A 136 7.11 -0.86 10.36
N ARG A 137 6.65 -0.10 11.37
CA ARG A 137 7.48 0.44 12.44
C ARG A 137 6.65 0.63 13.71
N ASN A 138 7.33 0.91 14.82
CA ASN A 138 6.65 1.25 16.05
C ASN A 138 5.97 2.62 15.88
N LEU A 139 4.64 2.66 16.06
CA LEU A 139 3.81 3.85 15.83
C LEU A 139 3.42 4.56 17.13
N THR A 140 4.08 4.27 18.24
CA THR A 140 3.84 4.94 19.52
C THR A 140 4.44 6.33 19.57
#